data_6650f5129b07f1b536e096574f2c1878
#
_entry.id   6650f5129b07f1b536e096574f2c1878
#
_cell.length_a   1.000
_cell.length_b   1.000
_cell.length_c   1.000
_cell.angle_alpha   90.00
_cell.angle_beta   90.00
_cell.angle_gamma   90.00
#
_symmetry.space_group_name_H-M   'P 1'
#
loop_
_entity.id
_entity.type
_entity.pdbx_description
1 polymer ?
#
loop_
_entity_poly.entity_id
_entity_poly.type
_entity_poly.pdbx_seq_one_letter_code
_entity_poly.pdbx_strand_id
1 'polypeptide(L)' 'MTNEEISKYIQEKWSNYSAGLAMAFSFRKEKEFTIQDVKDAFSSGAWEIIQLLYRNDINIDDLKYE' A
#
# COMPACT_ATOMS: atom_id res chain seq x y z
N MET A 1 -11.56 1.48 -13.88
CA MET A 1 -10.81 0.28 -13.46
C MET A 1 -11.77 -0.75 -12.87
N THR A 2 -11.50 -2.01 -13.11
CA THR A 2 -12.26 -3.10 -12.49
C THR A 2 -11.71 -3.38 -11.10
N ASN A 3 -12.49 -4.10 -10.29
CA ASN A 3 -12.02 -4.53 -8.96
C ASN A 3 -10.80 -5.43 -9.07
N GLU A 4 -10.74 -6.25 -10.13
CA GLU A 4 -9.61 -7.13 -10.40
C GLU A 4 -8.33 -6.33 -10.68
N GLU A 5 -8.43 -5.28 -11.48
CA GLU A 5 -7.30 -4.40 -11.78
C GLU A 5 -6.80 -3.67 -10.52
N ILE A 6 -7.72 -3.18 -9.70
CA ILE A 6 -7.40 -2.52 -8.44
C ILE A 6 -6.70 -3.48 -7.50
N SER A 7 -7.23 -4.69 -7.38
CA SER A 7 -6.65 -5.73 -6.52
C SER A 7 -5.23 -6.08 -6.94
N LYS A 8 -5.02 -6.22 -8.25
CA LYS A 8 -3.70 -6.51 -8.82
C LYS A 8 -2.71 -5.38 -8.53
N TYR A 9 -3.15 -4.13 -8.66
CA TYR A 9 -2.33 -2.97 -8.35
C TYR A 9 -1.91 -2.96 -6.89
N ILE A 10 -2.86 -3.18 -5.98
CA ILE A 10 -2.60 -3.22 -4.54
C ILE A 10 -1.59 -4.33 -4.20
N GLN A 11 -1.78 -5.51 -4.80
CA GLN A 11 -0.89 -6.65 -4.60
C GLN A 11 0.54 -6.34 -5.05
N GLU A 12 0.68 -5.69 -6.18
CA GLU A 12 1.97 -5.30 -6.71
C GLU A 12 2.67 -4.28 -5.81
N LYS A 13 1.95 -3.27 -5.35
CA LYS A 13 2.49 -2.26 -4.42
C LYS A 13 2.84 -2.86 -3.07
N TRP A 14 2.03 -3.78 -2.58
CA TRP A 14 2.32 -4.50 -1.35
C TRP A 14 3.61 -5.33 -1.48
N SER A 15 3.79 -6.01 -2.60
CA SER A 15 5.01 -6.80 -2.84
C SER A 15 6.26 -5.93 -2.78
N ASN A 16 6.21 -4.75 -3.39
CA ASN A 16 7.34 -3.81 -3.36
C ASN A 16 7.59 -3.27 -1.96
N TYR A 17 6.53 -2.89 -1.26
CA TYR A 17 6.63 -2.36 0.09
C TYR A 17 7.16 -3.41 1.07
N SER A 18 6.63 -4.62 1.01
CA SER A 18 7.01 -5.69 1.92
C SER A 18 8.45 -6.13 1.70
N ALA A 19 8.94 -6.12 0.47
CA ALA A 19 10.34 -6.42 0.17
C ALA A 19 11.26 -5.37 0.80
N GLY A 20 10.94 -4.10 0.66
CA GLY A 20 11.69 -3.01 1.30
C GLY A 20 11.66 -3.08 2.82
N LEU A 21 10.51 -3.40 3.38
CA LEU A 21 10.33 -3.55 4.82
C LEU A 21 11.18 -4.72 5.36
N ALA A 22 11.17 -5.86 4.66
CA ALA A 22 11.98 -7.02 5.04
C ALA A 22 13.47 -6.67 5.03
N MET A 23 13.92 -5.93 4.02
CA MET A 23 15.31 -5.47 3.93
C MET A 23 15.65 -4.55 5.10
N ALA A 24 14.81 -3.56 5.39
CA ALA A 24 15.00 -2.64 6.51
C ALA A 24 15.06 -3.39 7.83
N PHE A 25 14.20 -4.38 8.03
CA PHE A 25 14.16 -5.20 9.24
C PHE A 25 15.43 -6.00 9.45
N SER A 26 16.07 -6.44 8.36
CA SER A 26 17.30 -7.22 8.47
C SER A 26 18.46 -6.43 9.09
N PHE A 27 18.41 -5.10 9.02
CA PHE A 27 19.44 -4.21 9.58
C PHE A 27 19.08 -3.67 10.96
N ARG A 28 17.89 -3.95 11.45
CA ARG A 28 17.46 -3.50 12.77
C ARG A 28 18.03 -4.39 13.89
N LYS A 29 18.35 -3.77 15.03
CA LYS A 29 18.66 -4.50 16.25
C LYS A 29 17.43 -5.17 16.82
N GLU A 30 16.30 -4.43 16.84
CA GLU A 30 15.03 -4.94 17.32
C GLU A 30 14.21 -5.47 16.15
N LYS A 31 13.72 -6.70 16.29
CA LYS A 31 12.96 -7.37 15.24
C LYS A 31 11.45 -7.37 15.52
N GLU A 32 11.00 -6.42 16.29
CA GLU A 32 9.59 -6.26 16.61
C GLU A 32 8.98 -5.10 15.81
N PHE A 33 7.72 -5.26 15.43
CA PHE A 33 6.96 -4.20 14.82
C PHE A 33 6.57 -3.17 15.86
N THR A 34 6.75 -1.90 15.51
CA THR A 34 6.37 -0.77 16.35
C THR A 34 5.11 -0.11 15.79
N ILE A 35 4.50 0.76 16.59
CA ILE A 35 3.37 1.58 16.14
C ILE A 35 3.78 2.45 14.95
N GLN A 36 5.03 2.92 14.94
CA GLN A 36 5.55 3.71 13.83
C GLN A 36 5.58 2.89 12.53
N ASP A 37 5.95 1.63 12.60
CA ASP A 37 5.95 0.75 11.43
C ASP A 37 4.53 0.60 10.84
N VAL A 38 3.54 0.42 11.71
CA VAL A 38 2.14 0.32 11.31
C VAL A 38 1.67 1.63 10.67
N LYS A 39 2.03 2.75 11.27
CA LYS A 39 1.67 4.08 10.77
C LYS A 39 2.28 4.33 9.39
N ASP A 40 3.54 3.96 9.21
CA ASP A 40 4.23 4.10 7.93
C ASP A 40 3.57 3.24 6.85
N ALA A 41 3.21 2.00 7.18
CA ALA A 41 2.51 1.10 6.27
C ALA A 41 1.14 1.67 5.88
N PHE A 42 0.39 2.17 6.84
CA PHE A 42 -0.92 2.77 6.61
C PHE A 42 -0.79 3.98 5.69
N SER A 43 0.16 4.88 5.98
CA SER A 43 0.39 6.10 5.19
C SER A 43 0.82 5.78 3.76
N SER A 44 1.71 4.79 3.59
CA SER A 44 2.17 4.37 2.27
C SER A 44 1.03 3.77 1.44
N GLY A 45 0.17 2.95 2.06
CA GLY A 45 -0.99 2.38 1.39
C GLY A 45 -1.98 3.45 0.96
N ALA A 46 -2.28 4.40 1.83
CA ALA A 46 -3.18 5.50 1.53
C ALA A 46 -2.63 6.36 0.39
N TRP A 47 -1.33 6.65 0.41
CA TRP A 47 -0.68 7.43 -0.64
C TRP A 47 -0.77 6.73 -2.00
N GLU A 48 -0.53 5.43 -2.05
CA GLU A 48 -0.61 4.66 -3.28
C GLU A 48 -2.02 4.64 -3.86
N ILE A 49 -3.04 4.55 -3.01
CA ILE A 49 -4.43 4.61 -3.45
C ILE A 49 -4.76 6.00 -4.02
N ILE A 50 -4.31 7.05 -3.37
CA ILE A 50 -4.51 8.42 -3.85
C ILE A 50 -3.87 8.59 -5.23
N GLN A 51 -2.65 8.10 -5.41
CA GLN A 51 -1.94 8.14 -6.68
C GLN A 51 -2.71 7.39 -7.76
N LEU A 52 -3.23 6.21 -7.43
CA LEU A 52 -4.00 5.40 -8.36
C LEU A 52 -5.25 6.13 -8.84
N LEU A 53 -6.00 6.70 -7.93
CA LEU A 53 -7.21 7.46 -8.24
C LEU A 53 -6.90 8.66 -9.12
N TYR A 54 -5.85 9.38 -8.79
CA TYR A 54 -5.42 10.56 -9.51
C TYR A 54 -5.01 10.25 -10.95
N ARG A 55 -4.21 9.21 -11.14
CA ARG A 55 -3.72 8.83 -12.47
C ARG A 55 -4.81 8.36 -13.41
N ASN A 56 -5.85 7.75 -12.87
CA ASN A 56 -6.93 7.18 -13.67
C ASN A 56 -8.17 8.06 -13.72
N ASP A 57 -8.07 9.26 -13.17
CA ASP A 57 -9.18 10.21 -13.11
C ASP A 57 -10.45 9.55 -12.54
N ILE A 58 -10.27 8.75 -11.50
CA ILE A 58 -11.36 8.01 -10.87
C ILE A 58 -11.88 8.83 -9.69
N ASN A 59 -13.19 9.02 -9.65
CA ASN A 59 -13.85 9.61 -8.51
C ASN A 59 -14.07 8.52 -7.46
N ILE A 60 -13.76 8.82 -6.20
CA ILE A 60 -13.93 7.88 -5.11
C ILE A 60 -15.38 7.38 -4.98
N ASP A 61 -16.35 8.20 -5.39
CA ASP A 61 -17.77 7.85 -5.38
C ASP A 61 -18.12 6.75 -6.39
N ASP A 62 -17.25 6.56 -7.39
CA ASP A 62 -17.44 5.52 -8.41
C ASP A 62 -16.91 4.16 -7.94
N LEU A 63 -16.20 4.11 -6.83
CA LEU A 63 -15.71 2.86 -6.25
C LEU A 63 -16.83 2.17 -5.49
N LYS A 64 -17.03 0.89 -5.80
CA LYS A 64 -18.08 0.10 -5.15
C LYS A 64 -17.42 -0.94 -4.24
N TYR A 65 -18.01 -1.11 -3.07
CA TYR A 65 -17.65 -2.19 -2.17
C TYR A 65 -18.41 -3.45 -2.57
N GLU A 66 -17.68 -4.52 -2.69
CA GLU A 66 -18.25 -5.84 -2.95
C GLU A 66 -17.84 -6.81 -1.87
#